data_b0569056cde4c90f19cb52057efec498
#
_entry.id   b0569056cde4c90f19cb52057efec498
#
_cell.length_a   1.000
_cell.length_b   1.000
_cell.length_c   1.000
_cell.angle_alpha   90.00
_cell.angle_beta   90.00
_cell.angle_gamma   90.00
#
_symmetry.space_group_name_H-M   'P 1'
#
loop_
_entity.id
_entity.type
_entity.pdbx_description
1 polymer ?
#
loop_
_entity_poly.entity_id
_entity_poly.type
_entity_poly.pdbx_seq_one_letter_code
_entity_poly.pdbx_strand_id
1 'polypeptide(L)'
;MKRNNTWLWRFLIVGILLLVALLPVTTLAAPDWSACVVDESSKRVPGVLVRESYQNYSAESEGHEEDQYSDANGCVHFAPKLTRASLLRRGIQIAYSAMAGVHASFGPYAYVTAFQGDALGDDVRGGYEYAWKGSPRHVDSSLVLRSH
;
A
#
# COMPACT_ATOMS: atom_id res chain seq x y z
N MET A 1 18.28 55.21 -7.34
CA MET A 1 18.14 54.18 -6.31
C MET A 1 17.58 52.91 -6.93
N LYS A 2 18.38 51.87 -7.18
CA LYS A 2 17.90 50.55 -7.58
C LYS A 2 17.23 49.89 -6.37
N ARG A 3 15.91 49.88 -6.33
CA ARG A 3 15.13 49.17 -5.29
C ARG A 3 15.41 47.66 -5.46
N ASN A 4 16.18 47.11 -4.56
CA ASN A 4 16.53 45.69 -4.55
C ASN A 4 15.25 44.86 -4.25
N ASN A 5 14.60 44.35 -5.29
CA ASN A 5 13.37 43.56 -5.17
C ASN A 5 13.63 42.11 -4.72
N THR A 6 14.78 41.85 -4.10
CA THR A 6 15.19 40.49 -3.68
C THR A 6 14.19 39.83 -2.72
N TRP A 7 13.50 40.60 -1.90
CA TRP A 7 12.48 40.08 -0.99
C TRP A 7 11.22 39.60 -1.73
N LEU A 8 10.81 40.28 -2.80
CA LEU A 8 9.69 39.88 -3.66
C LEU A 8 9.99 38.52 -4.31
N TRP A 9 11.19 38.33 -4.83
CA TRP A 9 11.64 37.08 -5.41
C TRP A 9 11.66 35.96 -4.37
N ARG A 10 12.07 36.25 -3.14
CA ARG A 10 12.03 35.25 -2.04
C ARG A 10 10.59 34.80 -1.70
N PHE A 11 9.66 35.75 -1.60
CA PHE A 11 8.25 35.41 -1.37
C PHE A 11 7.64 34.66 -2.54
N LEU A 12 7.99 35.01 -3.78
CA LEU A 12 7.53 34.30 -4.96
C LEU A 12 8.02 32.83 -4.94
N ILE A 13 9.31 32.62 -4.67
CA ILE A 13 9.90 31.26 -4.57
C ILE A 13 9.23 30.46 -3.45
N VAL A 14 9.06 31.02 -2.26
CA VAL A 14 8.38 30.35 -1.14
C VAL A 14 6.94 30.00 -1.52
N GLY A 15 6.21 30.93 -2.16
CA GLY A 15 4.85 30.69 -2.62
C GLY A 15 4.77 29.53 -3.64
N ILE A 16 5.68 29.47 -4.60
CA ILE A 16 5.77 28.38 -5.58
C ILE A 16 6.07 27.04 -4.88
N LEU A 17 7.03 27.03 -3.95
CA LEU A 17 7.39 25.81 -3.21
C LEU A 17 6.21 25.31 -2.37
N LEU A 18 5.45 26.20 -1.73
CA LEU A 18 4.23 25.84 -0.99
C LEU A 18 3.16 25.28 -1.94
N LEU A 19 2.95 25.88 -3.09
CA LEU A 19 2.00 25.35 -4.09
C LEU A 19 2.42 23.95 -4.55
N VAL A 20 3.69 23.73 -4.86
CA VAL A 20 4.21 22.41 -5.26
C VAL A 20 4.05 21.40 -4.13
N ALA A 21 4.32 21.80 -2.88
CA ALA A 21 4.17 20.92 -1.71
C ALA A 21 2.70 20.49 -1.47
N LEU A 22 1.74 21.29 -1.91
CA LEU A 22 0.31 20.99 -1.78
C LEU A 22 -0.24 20.15 -2.95
N LEU A 23 0.52 20.00 -4.06
CA LEU A 23 0.06 19.19 -5.19
C LEU A 23 -0.15 17.73 -4.77
N PRO A 24 -1.33 17.16 -5.08
CA PRO A 24 -1.60 15.77 -4.77
C PRO A 24 -0.89 14.86 -5.78
N VAL A 25 -0.13 13.91 -5.26
CA VAL A 25 0.54 12.86 -6.04
C VAL A 25 -0.18 11.54 -5.79
N THR A 26 -0.55 10.84 -6.87
CA THR A 26 -1.15 9.51 -6.81
C THR A 26 -0.07 8.45 -6.86
N THR A 27 -0.10 7.50 -5.93
CA THR A 27 0.82 6.36 -5.87
C THR A 27 0.05 5.08 -5.62
N LEU A 28 0.63 3.95 -6.00
CA LEU A 28 0.09 2.62 -5.70
C LEU A 28 0.12 2.38 -4.18
N ALA A 29 -1.00 1.89 -3.61
CA ALA A 29 -1.10 1.41 -2.23
C ALA A 29 -1.11 -0.11 -2.17
N ALA A 30 -1.88 -0.78 -3.07
CA ALA A 30 -1.83 -2.22 -3.28
C ALA A 30 -1.84 -2.53 -4.79
N PRO A 31 -1.17 -3.61 -5.22
CA PRO A 31 -1.16 -4.02 -6.62
C PRO A 31 -2.51 -4.58 -7.05
N ASP A 32 -2.66 -4.82 -8.35
CA ASP A 32 -3.65 -5.72 -8.90
C ASP A 32 -3.31 -7.15 -8.43
N TRP A 33 -4.19 -7.79 -7.62
CA TRP A 33 -3.85 -9.03 -6.96
C TRP A 33 -4.83 -10.15 -7.31
N SER A 34 -4.31 -11.21 -7.95
CA SER A 34 -5.02 -12.46 -8.15
C SER A 34 -4.49 -13.50 -7.16
N ALA A 35 -5.33 -13.95 -6.24
CA ALA A 35 -4.95 -14.96 -5.26
C ALA A 35 -5.85 -16.20 -5.38
N CYS A 36 -5.25 -17.38 -5.34
CA CYS A 36 -5.98 -18.62 -5.37
C CYS A 36 -5.72 -19.44 -4.11
N VAL A 37 -6.80 -19.84 -3.46
CA VAL A 37 -6.77 -20.61 -2.21
C VAL A 37 -6.65 -22.09 -2.54
N VAL A 38 -5.69 -22.76 -1.91
CA VAL A 38 -5.48 -24.21 -2.05
C VAL A 38 -5.31 -24.84 -0.67
N ASP A 39 -5.65 -26.11 -0.57
CA ASP A 39 -5.34 -26.95 0.59
C ASP A 39 -3.87 -27.46 0.52
N GLU A 40 -3.44 -28.20 1.53
CA GLU A 40 -2.10 -28.79 1.60
C GLU A 40 -1.81 -29.79 0.45
N SER A 41 -2.86 -30.32 -0.19
CA SER A 41 -2.76 -31.19 -1.37
C SER A 41 -2.72 -30.42 -2.69
N SER A 42 -2.66 -29.09 -2.63
CA SER A 42 -2.70 -28.17 -3.78
C SER A 42 -4.05 -28.17 -4.54
N LYS A 43 -5.11 -28.67 -3.92
CA LYS A 43 -6.44 -28.63 -4.48
C LYS A 43 -7.09 -27.27 -4.19
N ARG A 44 -7.75 -26.69 -5.19
CA ARG A 44 -8.47 -25.41 -5.09
C ARG A 44 -9.65 -25.51 -4.12
N VAL A 45 -9.80 -24.49 -3.26
CA VAL A 45 -10.84 -24.41 -2.23
C VAL A 45 -11.74 -23.21 -2.51
N PRO A 46 -12.98 -23.44 -3.00
CA PRO A 46 -13.94 -22.36 -3.22
C PRO A 46 -14.64 -21.94 -1.91
N GLY A 47 -15.20 -20.71 -1.92
CA GLY A 47 -16.02 -20.20 -0.82
C GLY A 47 -15.23 -19.82 0.44
N VAL A 48 -13.92 -19.66 0.34
CA VAL A 48 -13.04 -19.23 1.43
C VAL A 48 -13.02 -17.72 1.50
N LEU A 49 -13.13 -17.16 2.70
CA LEU A 49 -12.95 -15.72 2.93
C LEU A 49 -11.48 -15.36 2.72
N VAL A 50 -11.23 -14.40 1.83
CA VAL A 50 -9.90 -13.82 1.60
C VAL A 50 -9.99 -12.33 1.87
N ARG A 51 -9.11 -11.84 2.73
CA ARG A 51 -8.95 -10.43 3.07
C ARG A 51 -7.70 -9.87 2.45
N GLU A 52 -7.83 -8.78 1.71
CA GLU A 52 -6.73 -7.89 1.35
C GLU A 52 -6.62 -6.79 2.40
N SER A 53 -5.45 -6.62 2.99
CA SER A 53 -5.15 -5.51 3.88
C SER A 53 -4.01 -4.71 3.30
N TYR A 54 -4.13 -3.37 3.27
CA TYR A 54 -3.12 -2.52 2.66
C TYR A 54 -3.04 -1.14 3.32
N GLN A 55 -1.86 -0.53 3.23
CA GLN A 55 -1.60 0.84 3.69
C GLN A 55 -0.40 1.42 2.94
N ASN A 56 -0.43 2.71 2.64
CA ASN A 56 0.76 3.43 2.24
C ASN A 56 1.27 4.28 3.40
N TYR A 57 2.19 3.75 4.20
CA TYR A 57 2.75 4.39 5.39
C TYR A 57 3.36 5.78 5.15
N SER A 58 3.76 6.09 3.91
CA SER A 58 4.25 7.43 3.55
C SER A 58 3.14 8.41 3.15
N ALA A 59 1.87 8.00 3.16
CA ALA A 59 0.77 8.83 2.68
C ALA A 59 -0.49 8.77 3.56
N GLU A 60 -0.67 7.67 4.31
CA GLU A 60 -1.87 7.34 5.08
C GLU A 60 -1.53 7.09 6.54
N SER A 61 -2.44 7.51 7.43
CA SER A 61 -2.34 7.27 8.87
C SER A 61 -2.99 5.95 9.30
N GLU A 62 -3.86 5.41 8.45
CA GLU A 62 -4.67 4.22 8.74
C GLU A 62 -4.56 3.22 7.59
N GLY A 63 -4.69 1.93 7.91
CA GLY A 63 -4.78 0.85 6.96
C GLY A 63 -6.23 0.64 6.48
N HIS A 64 -6.36 -0.11 5.40
CA HIS A 64 -7.62 -0.45 4.75
C HIS A 64 -7.73 -1.96 4.60
N GLU A 65 -8.96 -2.48 4.60
CA GLU A 65 -9.25 -3.89 4.41
C GLU A 65 -10.37 -4.06 3.38
N GLU A 66 -10.29 -5.12 2.57
CA GLU A 66 -11.33 -5.54 1.65
C GLU A 66 -11.48 -7.06 1.72
N ASP A 67 -12.71 -7.53 1.88
CA ASP A 67 -13.06 -8.95 1.98
C ASP A 67 -13.72 -9.44 0.71
N GLN A 68 -13.28 -10.59 0.20
CA GLN A 68 -13.89 -11.31 -0.90
C GLN A 68 -13.93 -12.81 -0.60
N TYR A 69 -14.89 -13.53 -1.20
CA TYR A 69 -14.93 -15.00 -1.13
C TYR A 69 -14.36 -15.59 -2.42
N SER A 70 -13.55 -16.64 -2.28
CA SER A 70 -13.03 -17.35 -3.44
C SER A 70 -14.16 -17.93 -4.29
N ASP A 71 -14.04 -17.78 -5.61
CA ASP A 71 -15.00 -18.22 -6.60
C ASP A 71 -15.06 -19.77 -6.73
N ALA A 72 -15.83 -20.27 -7.70
CA ALA A 72 -15.94 -21.72 -7.97
C ALA A 72 -14.59 -22.36 -8.37
N ASN A 73 -13.61 -21.56 -8.82
CA ASN A 73 -12.26 -22.01 -9.13
C ASN A 73 -11.30 -21.86 -7.93
N GLY A 74 -11.80 -21.42 -6.78
CA GLY A 74 -11.01 -21.18 -5.57
C GLY A 74 -10.16 -19.91 -5.64
N CYS A 75 -10.47 -18.93 -6.49
CA CYS A 75 -9.66 -17.72 -6.67
C CYS A 75 -10.45 -16.45 -6.34
N VAL A 76 -9.72 -15.39 -5.98
CA VAL A 76 -10.22 -14.03 -5.81
C VAL A 76 -9.38 -13.06 -6.64
N HIS A 77 -9.93 -11.88 -6.91
CA HIS A 77 -9.23 -10.83 -7.61
C HIS A 77 -9.51 -9.47 -6.95
N PHE A 78 -8.45 -8.81 -6.49
CA PHE A 78 -8.50 -7.47 -5.93
C PHE A 78 -7.93 -6.47 -6.94
N ALA A 79 -8.73 -5.46 -7.27
CA ALA A 79 -8.30 -4.38 -8.16
C ALA A 79 -7.22 -3.51 -7.49
N PRO A 80 -6.30 -2.89 -8.26
CA PRO A 80 -5.23 -2.10 -7.70
C PRO A 80 -5.75 -0.91 -6.89
N LYS A 81 -5.15 -0.63 -5.75
CA LYS A 81 -5.51 0.47 -4.85
C LYS A 81 -4.54 1.63 -5.03
N LEU A 82 -5.08 2.83 -5.16
CA LEU A 82 -4.33 4.05 -5.34
C LEU A 82 -4.58 5.01 -4.18
N THR A 83 -3.49 5.54 -3.62
CA THR A 83 -3.54 6.60 -2.60
C THR A 83 -3.15 7.93 -3.20
N ARG A 84 -3.93 8.96 -2.90
CA ARG A 84 -3.69 10.34 -3.33
C ARG A 84 -3.37 11.22 -2.12
N ALA A 85 -2.15 11.71 -2.05
CA ALA A 85 -1.71 12.59 -0.96
C ALA A 85 -0.75 13.67 -1.47
N SER A 86 -0.78 14.87 -0.86
CA SER A 86 0.16 15.94 -1.19
C SER A 86 1.57 15.61 -0.71
N LEU A 87 2.58 16.22 -1.34
CA LEU A 87 3.98 16.06 -0.91
C LEU A 87 4.18 16.49 0.55
N LEU A 88 3.47 17.56 0.99
CA LEU A 88 3.51 18.01 2.37
C LEU A 88 2.98 16.92 3.33
N ARG A 89 1.82 16.33 3.04
CA ARG A 89 1.26 15.24 3.85
C ARG A 89 2.21 14.05 3.90
N ARG A 90 2.83 13.69 2.77
CA ARG A 90 3.83 12.61 2.71
C ARG A 90 5.04 12.92 3.56
N GLY A 91 5.57 14.13 3.51
CA GLY A 91 6.69 14.55 4.35
C GLY A 91 6.37 14.44 5.84
N ILE A 92 5.15 14.85 6.25
CA ILE A 92 4.68 14.73 7.63
C ILE A 92 4.57 13.26 8.04
N GLN A 93 3.97 12.40 7.20
CA GLN A 93 3.81 10.97 7.50
C GLN A 93 5.17 10.27 7.59
N ILE A 94 6.10 10.56 6.69
CA ILE A 94 7.46 10.02 6.74
C ILE A 94 8.16 10.45 8.04
N ALA A 95 8.06 11.74 8.42
CA ALA A 95 8.64 12.22 9.66
C ALA A 95 8.03 11.54 10.89
N TYR A 96 6.71 11.37 10.90
CA TYR A 96 6.00 10.67 11.96
C TYR A 96 6.40 9.20 12.05
N SER A 97 6.44 8.47 10.93
CA SER A 97 6.90 7.09 10.87
C SER A 97 8.35 6.96 11.36
N ALA A 98 9.22 7.88 10.98
CA ALA A 98 10.63 7.88 11.42
C ALA A 98 10.79 7.99 12.95
N MET A 99 9.82 8.61 13.64
CA MET A 99 9.84 8.69 15.12
C MET A 99 9.65 7.32 15.79
N ALA A 100 9.11 6.33 15.08
CA ALA A 100 9.01 4.94 15.57
C ALA A 100 10.36 4.20 15.57
N GLY A 101 11.44 4.82 15.10
CA GLY A 101 12.79 4.28 15.12
C GLY A 101 12.90 2.96 14.34
N VAL A 102 13.33 1.90 15.00
CA VAL A 102 13.51 0.57 14.37
C VAL A 102 12.21 -0.08 13.88
N HIS A 103 11.06 0.42 14.31
CA HIS A 103 9.73 -0.04 13.87
C HIS A 103 9.14 0.84 12.77
N ALA A 104 9.91 1.78 12.22
CA ALA A 104 9.45 2.66 11.16
C ALA A 104 9.11 1.88 9.90
N SER A 105 7.92 2.15 9.34
CA SER A 105 7.47 1.59 8.07
C SER A 105 7.27 2.71 7.05
N PHE A 106 7.70 2.49 5.81
CA PHE A 106 7.63 3.46 4.72
C PHE A 106 7.12 2.83 3.44
N GLY A 107 6.40 3.62 2.65
CA GLY A 107 5.89 3.20 1.36
C GLY A 107 4.65 2.31 1.45
N PRO A 108 4.24 1.72 0.32
CA PRO A 108 3.11 0.81 0.28
C PRO A 108 3.44 -0.54 0.93
N TYR A 109 2.45 -1.11 1.57
CA TYR A 109 2.48 -2.43 2.17
C TYR A 109 1.11 -3.06 1.99
N ALA A 110 1.07 -4.29 1.50
CA ALA A 110 -0.16 -5.04 1.31
C ALA A 110 0.06 -6.52 1.59
N TYR A 111 -0.98 -7.18 2.06
CA TYR A 111 -1.00 -8.64 2.22
C TYR A 111 -2.42 -9.16 1.98
N VAL A 112 -2.50 -10.42 1.58
CA VAL A 112 -3.74 -11.17 1.46
C VAL A 112 -3.70 -12.35 2.42
N THR A 113 -4.82 -12.58 3.13
CA THR A 113 -4.96 -13.69 4.07
C THR A 113 -6.26 -14.42 3.80
N ALA A 114 -6.20 -15.75 3.65
CA ALA A 114 -7.34 -16.62 3.52
C ALA A 114 -7.69 -17.23 4.87
N PHE A 115 -8.99 -17.31 5.19
CA PHE A 115 -9.50 -17.81 6.47
C PHE A 115 -10.54 -18.91 6.24
N GLN A 116 -10.30 -20.10 6.81
CA GLN A 116 -11.27 -21.19 6.81
C GLN A 116 -11.23 -21.97 8.15
N GLY A 117 -12.16 -21.64 9.04
CA GLY A 117 -12.11 -22.16 10.41
C GLY A 117 -10.81 -21.76 11.10
N ASP A 118 -10.03 -22.75 11.57
CA ASP A 118 -8.73 -22.54 12.20
C ASP A 118 -7.55 -22.52 11.19
N ALA A 119 -7.84 -22.74 9.89
CA ALA A 119 -6.81 -22.72 8.86
C ALA A 119 -6.61 -21.34 8.29
N LEU A 120 -5.34 -20.98 8.08
CA LEU A 120 -4.89 -19.70 7.50
C LEU A 120 -3.97 -19.96 6.30
N GLY A 121 -3.99 -19.03 5.35
CA GLY A 121 -3.01 -18.97 4.26
C GLY A 121 -2.78 -17.52 3.87
N ASP A 122 -1.53 -17.09 3.75
CA ASP A 122 -1.17 -15.70 3.53
C ASP A 122 -0.09 -15.49 2.46
N ASP A 123 -0.05 -14.31 1.90
CA ASP A 123 1.05 -13.75 1.12
C ASP A 123 1.22 -12.27 1.46
N VAL A 124 2.46 -11.86 1.75
CA VAL A 124 2.79 -10.52 2.22
C VAL A 124 3.72 -9.84 1.23
N ARG A 125 3.35 -8.64 0.81
CA ARG A 125 4.14 -7.79 -0.09
C ARG A 125 4.32 -6.40 0.52
N GLY A 126 5.53 -5.87 0.50
CA GLY A 126 5.74 -4.53 1.00
C GLY A 126 7.16 -4.18 1.37
N GLY A 127 7.32 -3.01 2.01
CA GLY A 127 8.60 -2.52 2.50
C GLY A 127 9.64 -2.32 1.39
N TYR A 128 10.76 -2.99 1.53
CA TYR A 128 11.90 -2.85 0.63
C TYR A 128 11.59 -3.20 -0.84
N GLU A 129 10.77 -4.22 -1.10
CA GLU A 129 10.43 -4.63 -2.46
C GLU A 129 9.68 -3.53 -3.21
N TYR A 130 8.74 -2.89 -2.54
CA TYR A 130 7.96 -1.80 -3.12
C TYR A 130 8.75 -0.50 -3.28
N ALA A 131 9.63 -0.18 -2.30
CA ALA A 131 10.34 1.09 -2.30
C ALA A 131 11.48 1.16 -3.31
N TRP A 132 12.23 0.08 -3.52
CA TRP A 132 13.50 0.09 -4.26
C TRP A 132 13.47 -0.65 -5.60
N LYS A 133 12.66 -1.68 -5.73
CA LYS A 133 12.56 -2.47 -6.97
C LYS A 133 11.40 -2.04 -7.88
N GLY A 134 10.61 -1.08 -7.42
CA GLY A 134 9.34 -0.73 -8.03
C GLY A 134 8.25 -1.72 -7.64
N SER A 135 7.06 -1.19 -7.31
CA SER A 135 5.91 -2.04 -6.96
C SER A 135 5.48 -2.85 -8.18
N PRO A 136 5.35 -4.17 -8.08
CA PRO A 136 4.72 -4.94 -9.15
C PRO A 136 3.30 -4.40 -9.34
N ARG A 137 2.90 -4.22 -10.60
CA ARG A 137 1.55 -3.76 -10.90
C ARG A 137 0.51 -4.87 -10.76
N HIS A 138 0.95 -6.09 -10.93
CA HIS A 138 0.15 -7.31 -10.83
C HIS A 138 0.90 -8.37 -10.04
N VAL A 139 0.18 -9.06 -9.15
CA VAL A 139 0.69 -10.15 -8.30
C VAL A 139 -0.23 -11.34 -8.41
N ASP A 140 0.33 -12.51 -8.68
CA ASP A 140 -0.34 -13.79 -8.58
C ASP A 140 0.15 -14.54 -7.34
N SER A 141 -0.79 -15.05 -6.53
CA SER A 141 -0.48 -15.76 -5.30
C SER A 141 -1.24 -17.07 -5.18
N SER A 142 -0.62 -18.03 -4.50
CA SER A 142 -1.27 -19.26 -4.07
C SER A 142 -1.26 -19.31 -2.53
N LEU A 143 -2.44 -19.20 -1.93
CA LEU A 143 -2.62 -19.17 -0.48
C LEU A 143 -2.88 -20.61 -0.01
N VAL A 144 -1.90 -21.22 0.62
CA VAL A 144 -2.01 -22.59 1.13
C VAL A 144 -2.62 -22.54 2.53
N LEU A 145 -3.84 -23.05 2.68
CA LEU A 145 -4.51 -23.18 3.98
C LEU A 145 -3.79 -24.19 4.84
N ARG A 146 -3.34 -23.76 6.03
CA ARG A 146 -2.71 -24.61 7.05
C ARG A 146 -3.45 -24.44 8.36
N SER A 147 -3.81 -25.55 9.01
CA SER A 147 -4.32 -25.53 10.38
C SER A 147 -3.17 -25.29 11.36
N HIS A 148 -3.39 -24.40 12.30
CA HIS A 148 -2.46 -24.09 13.38
C HIS A 148 -2.78 -24.85 14.67
#